data_71a396c2909f09d39c221d4ccc82037f
#
_entry.id   71a396c2909f09d39c221d4ccc82037f
#
_cell.length_a   1.000
_cell.length_b   1.000
_cell.length_c   1.000
_cell.angle_alpha   90.00
_cell.angle_beta   90.00
_cell.angle_gamma   90.00
#
_symmetry.space_group_name_H-M   'P 1'
#
loop_
_entity.id
_entity.type
_entity.pdbx_description
1 polymer ?
#
loop_
_entity_poly.entity_id
_entity_poly.type
_entity_poly.pdbx_seq_one_letter_code
_entity_poly.pdbx_strand_id
1 'polypeptide(L)'
;MRKLILAILGVLIILGTYFLGNYLVAKNQKAKPKFKKQIKTVFVELVENTSIPVILSASGGLIAKNKIELFSEVQGVLNASSKAFKVGTRFDKGETLLSINSEEFYTSLQSKKSNLSNLIISILPDLRLDYPNQFKKWESYLKSFNIDKTVPKLPPFNSDKEKYFISGRNILIAYYNVKNLEVRLAKHQIKAPFSGILTETLLSPGTLVRVGQKLGEYI
;
A
#
# COMPACT_ATOMS: atom_id res chain seq x y z
N MET A 1 -104.47 41.14 -81.81
CA MET A 1 -103.26 41.91 -81.38
C MET A 1 -102.87 41.76 -79.92
N ARG A 2 -103.82 41.81 -78.94
CA ARG A 2 -103.55 41.68 -77.49
C ARG A 2 -102.83 40.33 -77.08
N LYS A 3 -103.22 39.19 -77.70
CA LYS A 3 -102.62 37.89 -77.40
C LYS A 3 -101.16 37.74 -77.82
N LEU A 4 -100.80 38.42 -78.94
CA LEU A 4 -99.50 38.41 -79.50
C LEU A 4 -98.53 39.20 -78.65
N ILE A 5 -98.97 40.35 -78.10
CA ILE A 5 -98.21 41.21 -77.21
C ILE A 5 -97.91 40.47 -75.88
N LEU A 6 -98.91 39.73 -75.33
CA LEU A 6 -98.72 38.97 -74.11
C LEU A 6 -97.73 37.80 -74.30
N ALA A 7 -97.77 37.14 -75.46
CA ALA A 7 -96.81 36.09 -75.79
C ALA A 7 -95.35 36.61 -75.90
N ILE A 8 -95.16 37.80 -76.55
CA ILE A 8 -93.89 38.39 -76.67
C ILE A 8 -93.39 38.87 -75.30
N LEU A 9 -94.23 39.41 -74.44
CA LEU A 9 -93.87 39.83 -73.08
C LEU A 9 -93.45 38.62 -72.24
N GLY A 10 -94.16 37.48 -72.37
CA GLY A 10 -93.79 36.22 -71.66
C GLY A 10 -92.41 35.69 -72.06
N VAL A 11 -92.14 35.73 -73.38
CA VAL A 11 -90.80 35.31 -73.86
C VAL A 11 -89.69 36.25 -73.37
N LEU A 12 -89.98 37.57 -73.34
CA LEU A 12 -89.05 38.56 -72.88
C LEU A 12 -88.71 38.39 -71.38
N ILE A 13 -89.71 38.05 -70.55
CA ILE A 13 -89.49 37.76 -69.14
C ILE A 13 -88.66 36.50 -68.95
N ILE A 14 -88.88 35.42 -69.71
CA ILE A 14 -88.15 34.17 -69.64
C ILE A 14 -86.68 34.40 -70.06
N LEU A 15 -86.46 35.14 -71.14
CA LEU A 15 -85.12 35.51 -71.57
C LEU A 15 -84.39 36.40 -70.54
N GLY A 16 -85.10 37.37 -69.94
CA GLY A 16 -84.58 38.22 -68.89
C GLY A 16 -84.13 37.43 -67.65
N THR A 17 -84.97 36.50 -67.20
CA THR A 17 -84.64 35.66 -66.04
C THR A 17 -83.43 34.69 -66.33
N TYR A 18 -83.38 34.17 -67.57
CA TYR A 18 -82.26 33.36 -68.00
C TYR A 18 -80.95 34.14 -68.02
N PHE A 19 -80.92 35.34 -68.57
CA PHE A 19 -79.73 36.20 -68.59
C PHE A 19 -79.37 36.64 -67.18
N LEU A 20 -80.34 37.01 -66.35
CA LEU A 20 -80.10 37.42 -64.96
C LEU A 20 -79.56 36.29 -64.14
N GLY A 21 -80.05 35.06 -64.33
CA GLY A 21 -79.54 33.84 -63.66
C GLY A 21 -78.11 33.57 -64.00
N ASN A 22 -77.78 33.61 -65.31
CA ASN A 22 -76.39 33.37 -65.73
C ASN A 22 -75.40 34.47 -65.20
N TYR A 23 -75.89 35.75 -65.19
CA TYR A 23 -75.10 36.84 -64.65
C TYR A 23 -74.78 36.68 -63.14
N LEU A 24 -75.75 36.26 -62.37
CA LEU A 24 -75.61 36.02 -60.94
C LEU A 24 -74.73 34.81 -60.65
N VAL A 25 -74.82 33.77 -61.45
CA VAL A 25 -73.97 32.55 -61.31
C VAL A 25 -72.53 32.91 -61.64
N ALA A 26 -72.31 33.67 -62.73
CA ALA A 26 -70.97 34.11 -63.11
C ALA A 26 -70.32 35.02 -62.03
N LYS A 27 -71.16 35.93 -61.45
CA LYS A 27 -70.63 36.85 -60.39
C LYS A 27 -70.40 36.15 -59.07
N ASN A 28 -71.08 35.03 -58.78
CA ASN A 28 -70.89 34.29 -57.52
C ASN A 28 -69.93 33.09 -57.60
N GLN A 29 -69.14 32.94 -58.69
CA GLN A 29 -68.07 31.96 -58.71
C GLN A 29 -67.01 32.44 -57.75
N LYS A 30 -67.14 32.09 -56.47
CA LYS A 30 -66.04 32.24 -55.49
C LYS A 30 -64.91 31.38 -55.95
N ALA A 31 -63.74 31.95 -56.18
CA ALA A 31 -62.52 31.25 -56.49
C ALA A 31 -62.29 30.19 -55.43
N LYS A 32 -62.15 28.92 -55.87
CA LYS A 32 -61.82 27.78 -54.96
C LYS A 32 -60.60 28.17 -54.11
N PRO A 33 -60.68 28.04 -52.80
CA PRO A 33 -59.53 28.37 -51.95
C PRO A 33 -58.36 27.50 -52.36
N LYS A 34 -57.20 28.10 -52.79
CA LYS A 34 -55.94 27.43 -53.00
C LYS A 34 -55.45 27.06 -51.65
N PHE A 35 -55.50 25.76 -51.27
CA PHE A 35 -54.86 25.28 -50.05
C PHE A 35 -53.40 25.56 -50.19
N LYS A 36 -52.86 26.44 -49.40
CA LYS A 36 -51.40 26.60 -49.23
C LYS A 36 -50.90 25.33 -48.62
N LYS A 37 -50.05 24.56 -49.35
CA LYS A 37 -49.37 23.40 -48.86
C LYS A 37 -48.60 23.85 -47.63
N GLN A 38 -49.04 23.46 -46.43
CA GLN A 38 -48.28 23.68 -45.20
C GLN A 38 -47.03 22.84 -45.29
N ILE A 39 -45.91 23.49 -45.56
CA ILE A 39 -44.59 22.89 -45.47
C ILE A 39 -44.30 22.85 -43.96
N LYS A 40 -44.31 21.65 -43.35
CA LYS A 40 -43.79 21.48 -41.99
C LYS A 40 -42.31 21.68 -42.08
N THR A 41 -41.83 22.74 -41.49
CA THR A 41 -40.37 22.91 -41.25
C THR A 41 -39.94 21.89 -40.21
N VAL A 42 -39.09 20.97 -40.60
CA VAL A 42 -38.43 20.01 -39.70
C VAL A 42 -37.04 20.57 -39.44
N PHE A 43 -36.74 20.79 -38.17
CA PHE A 43 -35.38 21.10 -37.78
C PHE A 43 -34.58 19.81 -37.88
N VAL A 44 -33.57 19.79 -38.71
CA VAL A 44 -32.62 18.69 -38.85
C VAL A 44 -31.27 19.21 -38.41
N GLU A 45 -30.63 18.44 -37.55
CA GLU A 45 -29.25 18.68 -37.13
C GLU A 45 -28.36 17.64 -37.78
N LEU A 46 -27.26 18.09 -38.32
CA LEU A 46 -26.31 17.18 -38.94
C LEU A 46 -25.57 16.43 -37.83
N VAL A 47 -25.75 15.11 -37.77
CA VAL A 47 -25.07 14.28 -36.81
C VAL A 47 -23.63 14.07 -37.30
N GLU A 48 -22.68 14.66 -36.61
CA GLU A 48 -21.27 14.39 -36.82
C GLU A 48 -20.81 13.35 -35.81
N ASN A 49 -20.11 12.31 -36.30
CA ASN A 49 -19.46 11.32 -35.45
C ASN A 49 -18.24 11.95 -34.78
N THR A 50 -18.42 12.44 -33.56
CA THR A 50 -17.33 12.98 -32.75
C THR A 50 -17.05 12.06 -31.56
N SER A 51 -15.76 11.93 -31.20
CA SER A 51 -15.38 11.25 -29.95
C SER A 51 -15.67 12.15 -28.77
N ILE A 52 -16.59 11.75 -27.92
CA ILE A 52 -16.88 12.45 -26.67
C ILE A 52 -15.98 11.84 -25.58
N PRO A 53 -15.07 12.61 -24.98
CA PRO A 53 -14.28 12.12 -23.87
C PRO A 53 -15.19 11.86 -22.66
N VAL A 54 -15.24 10.60 -22.22
CA VAL A 54 -15.93 10.26 -20.97
C VAL A 54 -14.96 10.51 -19.81
N ILE A 55 -15.18 11.56 -19.06
CA ILE A 55 -14.39 11.87 -17.86
C ILE A 55 -15.11 11.25 -16.67
N LEU A 56 -14.50 10.22 -16.08
CA LEU A 56 -14.94 9.62 -14.83
C LEU A 56 -14.19 10.27 -13.67
N SER A 57 -14.89 11.05 -12.88
CA SER A 57 -14.38 11.60 -11.63
C SER A 57 -14.51 10.53 -10.53
N ALA A 58 -13.39 10.13 -9.93
CA ALA A 58 -13.38 9.25 -8.78
C ALA A 58 -12.70 9.96 -7.60
N SER A 59 -13.25 9.82 -6.42
CA SER A 59 -12.63 10.26 -5.16
C SER A 59 -12.26 9.05 -4.33
N GLY A 60 -11.12 9.11 -3.62
CA GLY A 60 -10.66 8.04 -2.74
C GLY A 60 -9.68 8.57 -1.71
N GLY A 61 -9.58 7.88 -0.59
CA GLY A 61 -8.55 8.14 0.42
C GLY A 61 -7.25 7.40 0.09
N LEU A 62 -6.12 8.06 0.27
CA LEU A 62 -4.82 7.40 0.21
C LEU A 62 -4.57 6.68 1.53
N ILE A 63 -4.24 5.41 1.45
CA ILE A 63 -3.79 4.60 2.58
C ILE A 63 -2.35 4.17 2.35
N ALA A 64 -1.57 4.07 3.45
CA ALA A 64 -0.21 3.57 3.35
C ALA A 64 -0.21 2.11 2.89
N LYS A 65 0.62 1.78 1.90
CA LYS A 65 0.80 0.40 1.41
C LYS A 65 1.35 -0.51 2.50
N ASN A 66 2.30 0.00 3.28
CA ASN A 66 2.91 -0.69 4.42
C ASN A 66 2.67 0.18 5.65
N LYS A 67 2.07 -0.43 6.66
CA LYS A 67 1.82 0.20 7.95
C LYS A 67 2.13 -0.81 9.03
N ILE A 68 3.00 -0.45 9.95
CA ILE A 68 3.36 -1.31 11.08
C ILE A 68 3.29 -0.53 12.39
N GLU A 69 2.87 -1.21 13.43
CA GLU A 69 3.00 -0.74 14.81
C GLU A 69 4.32 -1.27 15.38
N LEU A 70 5.06 -0.39 16.00
CA LEU A 70 6.34 -0.70 16.62
C LEU A 70 6.11 -1.06 18.09
N PHE A 71 6.55 -2.25 18.50
CA PHE A 71 6.49 -2.71 19.89
C PHE A 71 7.88 -3.02 20.40
N SER A 72 8.08 -2.84 21.72
CA SER A 72 9.31 -3.26 22.36
C SER A 72 9.28 -4.74 22.69
N GLU A 73 10.35 -5.46 22.33
CA GLU A 73 10.55 -6.86 22.74
C GLU A 73 11.42 -6.99 24.00
N VAL A 74 11.97 -5.86 24.48
CA VAL A 74 12.85 -5.81 25.66
C VAL A 74 12.45 -4.64 26.54
N GLN A 75 12.83 -4.69 27.82
CA GLN A 75 12.66 -3.57 28.73
C GLN A 75 13.97 -2.79 28.91
N GLY A 76 13.87 -1.51 29.19
CA GLY A 76 15.00 -0.63 29.51
C GLY A 76 14.67 0.84 29.27
N VAL A 77 15.60 1.71 29.54
CA VAL A 77 15.45 3.15 29.34
C VAL A 77 15.74 3.50 27.89
N LEU A 78 14.88 4.29 27.28
CA LEU A 78 15.07 4.76 25.90
C LEU A 78 16.22 5.76 25.83
N ASN A 79 17.23 5.46 25.01
CA ASN A 79 18.36 6.34 24.76
C ASN A 79 17.98 7.44 23.75
N ALA A 80 18.68 8.57 23.83
CA ALA A 80 18.65 9.54 22.75
C ALA A 80 19.23 8.92 21.47
N SER A 81 18.55 9.08 20.35
CA SER A 81 19.02 8.61 19.05
C SER A 81 19.71 9.75 18.29
N SER A 82 20.63 9.41 17.41
CA SER A 82 21.29 10.37 16.49
C SER A 82 20.27 11.09 15.60
N LYS A 83 19.19 10.43 15.24
CA LYS A 83 18.07 10.97 14.49
C LYS A 83 16.85 10.99 15.38
N ALA A 84 16.16 12.11 15.45
CA ALA A 84 15.03 12.28 16.36
C ALA A 84 13.88 11.29 16.04
N PHE A 85 13.45 10.52 17.03
CA PHE A 85 12.26 9.67 16.97
C PHE A 85 11.01 10.55 17.13
N LYS A 86 10.63 11.26 16.06
CA LYS A 86 9.49 12.19 16.04
C LYS A 86 8.63 11.94 14.81
N VAL A 87 7.34 12.25 14.94
CA VAL A 87 6.39 12.22 13.81
C VAL A 87 6.92 13.05 12.64
N GLY A 88 6.82 12.49 11.43
CA GLY A 88 7.32 13.10 10.21
C GLY A 88 8.80 12.80 9.91
N THR A 89 9.55 12.17 10.82
CA THR A 89 10.95 11.80 10.57
C THR A 89 11.01 10.61 9.61
N ARG A 90 11.80 10.76 8.55
CA ARG A 90 12.04 9.71 7.57
C ARG A 90 13.27 8.88 7.95
N PHE A 91 13.13 7.56 7.80
CA PHE A 91 14.23 6.61 8.02
C PHE A 91 14.37 5.70 6.79
N ASP A 92 15.62 5.29 6.53
CA ASP A 92 15.90 4.31 5.50
C ASP A 92 15.89 2.89 6.07
N LYS A 93 15.66 1.91 5.19
CA LYS A 93 15.66 0.49 5.59
C LYS A 93 16.94 0.12 6.33
N GLY A 94 16.80 -0.45 7.52
CA GLY A 94 17.91 -0.87 8.39
C GLY A 94 18.46 0.24 9.29
N GLU A 95 18.05 1.48 9.12
CA GLU A 95 18.40 2.59 10.00
C GLU A 95 17.78 2.40 11.39
N THR A 96 18.52 2.78 12.45
CA THR A 96 18.02 2.63 13.81
C THR A 96 16.97 3.71 14.11
N LEU A 97 15.74 3.26 14.35
CA LEU A 97 14.62 4.12 14.75
C LEU A 97 14.81 4.62 16.19
N LEU A 98 15.11 3.69 17.10
CA LEU A 98 15.37 3.98 18.50
C LEU A 98 16.25 2.90 19.13
N SER A 99 16.91 3.25 20.23
CA SER A 99 17.79 2.37 20.98
C SER A 99 17.37 2.37 22.45
N ILE A 100 17.31 1.19 23.02
CA ILE A 100 17.06 0.97 24.46
C ILE A 100 18.40 0.69 25.13
N ASN A 101 18.63 1.25 26.33
CA ASN A 101 19.87 1.02 27.07
C ASN A 101 20.09 -0.49 27.29
N SER A 102 21.25 -0.94 26.89
CA SER A 102 21.66 -2.36 26.94
C SER A 102 22.97 -2.60 27.64
N GLU A 103 23.50 -1.63 28.36
CA GLU A 103 24.85 -1.69 28.95
C GLU A 103 25.01 -2.85 29.94
N GLU A 104 24.08 -3.01 30.86
CA GLU A 104 24.06 -4.13 31.80
C GLU A 104 23.94 -5.46 31.06
N PHE A 105 23.07 -5.51 30.04
CA PHE A 105 22.86 -6.69 29.23
C PHE A 105 24.11 -7.05 28.42
N TYR A 106 24.79 -6.05 27.85
CA TYR A 106 26.03 -6.22 27.12
C TYR A 106 27.14 -6.79 28.03
N THR A 107 27.30 -6.26 29.24
CA THR A 107 28.27 -6.75 30.24
C THR A 107 27.97 -8.21 30.62
N SER A 108 26.73 -8.56 30.83
CA SER A 108 26.30 -9.94 31.08
C SER A 108 26.64 -10.88 29.91
N LEU A 109 26.38 -10.42 28.68
CA LEU A 109 26.77 -11.16 27.46
C LEU A 109 28.27 -11.40 27.37
N GLN A 110 29.09 -10.37 27.65
CA GLN A 110 30.58 -10.52 27.65
C GLN A 110 31.03 -11.55 28.68
N SER A 111 30.44 -11.56 29.88
CA SER A 111 30.74 -12.58 30.90
C SER A 111 30.42 -14.00 30.39
N LYS A 112 29.29 -14.19 29.72
CA LYS A 112 28.93 -15.50 29.14
C LYS A 112 29.82 -15.91 27.98
N LYS A 113 30.27 -14.96 27.16
CA LYS A 113 31.25 -15.22 26.10
C LYS A 113 32.61 -15.62 26.67
N SER A 114 33.07 -14.97 27.73
CA SER A 114 34.29 -15.34 28.45
C SER A 114 34.18 -16.76 29.02
N ASN A 115 33.06 -17.11 29.63
CA ASN A 115 32.80 -18.47 30.11
C ASN A 115 32.87 -19.50 28.98
N LEU A 116 32.23 -19.25 27.83
CA LEU A 116 32.28 -20.12 26.65
C LEU A 116 33.75 -20.30 26.17
N SER A 117 34.48 -19.19 26.08
CA SER A 117 35.93 -19.24 25.70
C SER A 117 36.73 -20.11 26.65
N ASN A 118 36.54 -19.94 27.97
CA ASN A 118 37.23 -20.76 29.00
C ASN A 118 36.87 -22.25 28.88
N LEU A 119 35.60 -22.60 28.63
CA LEU A 119 35.21 -24.00 28.39
C LEU A 119 35.93 -24.58 27.16
N ILE A 120 36.05 -23.82 26.07
CA ILE A 120 36.77 -24.26 24.88
C ILE A 120 38.27 -24.41 25.16
N ILE A 121 38.85 -23.46 25.88
CA ILE A 121 40.27 -23.54 26.28
C ILE A 121 40.51 -24.80 27.11
N SER A 122 39.65 -25.11 28.07
CA SER A 122 39.79 -26.24 28.97
C SER A 122 39.79 -27.61 28.29
N ILE A 123 39.19 -27.73 27.12
CA ILE A 123 39.16 -28.99 26.36
C ILE A 123 40.31 -29.14 25.37
N LEU A 124 41.08 -28.09 25.07
CA LEU A 124 42.16 -28.16 24.08
C LEU A 124 43.25 -29.21 24.42
N PRO A 125 43.67 -29.38 25.67
CA PRO A 125 44.62 -30.46 26.02
C PRO A 125 44.10 -31.84 25.69
N ASP A 126 42.83 -32.14 26.08
CA ASP A 126 42.17 -33.42 25.80
C ASP A 126 42.02 -33.66 24.30
N LEU A 127 41.62 -32.58 23.55
CA LEU A 127 41.50 -32.66 22.09
C LEU A 127 42.86 -32.91 21.42
N ARG A 128 43.96 -32.40 21.97
CA ARG A 128 45.28 -32.60 21.41
C ARG A 128 45.75 -34.04 21.58
N LEU A 129 45.39 -34.71 22.72
CA LEU A 129 45.76 -36.07 23.04
C LEU A 129 44.84 -37.10 22.38
N ASP A 130 43.55 -36.94 22.55
CA ASP A 130 42.55 -37.97 22.19
C ASP A 130 41.94 -37.78 20.79
N TYR A 131 42.01 -36.53 20.27
CA TYR A 131 41.40 -36.11 18.99
C TYR A 131 42.31 -35.24 18.13
N PRO A 132 43.54 -35.66 17.80
CA PRO A 132 44.54 -34.78 17.16
C PRO A 132 44.08 -34.23 15.81
N ASN A 133 43.21 -34.95 15.08
CA ASN A 133 42.65 -34.51 13.80
C ASN A 133 41.63 -33.35 13.98
N GLN A 134 41.02 -33.24 15.14
CA GLN A 134 40.02 -32.19 15.46
C GLN A 134 40.65 -31.00 16.16
N PHE A 135 41.80 -31.18 16.82
CA PHE A 135 42.47 -30.14 17.59
C PHE A 135 42.66 -28.83 16.80
N LYS A 136 43.22 -28.94 15.58
CA LYS A 136 43.49 -27.75 14.75
C LYS A 136 42.26 -26.90 14.46
N LYS A 137 41.12 -27.49 14.22
CA LYS A 137 39.89 -26.73 13.95
C LYS A 137 39.36 -26.01 15.19
N TRP A 138 39.43 -26.63 16.36
CA TRP A 138 39.04 -26.00 17.63
C TRP A 138 40.01 -24.92 18.07
N GLU A 139 41.32 -25.11 17.85
CA GLU A 139 42.33 -24.08 18.04
C GLU A 139 42.07 -22.87 17.12
N SER A 140 41.81 -23.11 15.84
CA SER A 140 41.49 -22.06 14.88
C SER A 140 40.20 -21.32 15.23
N TYR A 141 39.18 -22.06 15.72
CA TYR A 141 37.95 -21.45 16.21
C TYR A 141 38.22 -20.50 17.37
N LEU A 142 39.03 -20.92 18.35
CA LEU A 142 39.41 -20.09 19.50
C LEU A 142 40.19 -18.84 19.06
N LYS A 143 41.11 -18.98 18.10
CA LYS A 143 41.85 -17.83 17.54
C LYS A 143 40.95 -16.81 16.86
N SER A 144 39.83 -17.26 16.27
CA SER A 144 38.81 -16.38 15.65
C SER A 144 37.83 -15.80 16.66
N PHE A 145 37.83 -16.30 17.90
CA PHE A 145 36.90 -15.88 18.93
C PHE A 145 37.26 -14.49 19.45
N ASN A 146 36.30 -13.56 19.37
CA ASN A 146 36.43 -12.21 19.87
C ASN A 146 35.24 -11.89 20.76
N ILE A 147 35.49 -11.45 21.99
CA ILE A 147 34.44 -11.13 22.97
C ILE A 147 33.55 -9.97 22.51
N ASP A 148 34.14 -9.00 21.81
CA ASP A 148 33.41 -7.80 21.36
C ASP A 148 32.57 -8.03 20.08
N LYS A 149 32.82 -9.13 19.36
CA LYS A 149 32.12 -9.47 18.13
C LYS A 149 31.14 -10.62 18.36
N THR A 150 30.20 -10.79 17.43
CA THR A 150 29.31 -11.95 17.43
C THR A 150 30.13 -13.24 17.39
N VAL A 151 29.79 -14.19 18.28
CA VAL A 151 30.45 -15.48 18.34
C VAL A 151 30.25 -16.24 17.03
N PRO A 152 31.36 -16.71 16.40
CA PRO A 152 31.27 -17.49 15.16
C PRO A 152 30.55 -18.81 15.36
N LYS A 153 30.09 -19.43 14.28
CA LYS A 153 29.47 -20.75 14.33
C LYS A 153 30.49 -21.78 14.82
N LEU A 154 30.03 -22.71 15.68
CA LEU A 154 30.90 -23.81 16.11
C LEU A 154 31.37 -24.62 14.91
N PRO A 155 32.59 -25.19 14.99
CA PRO A 155 33.12 -26.09 13.97
C PRO A 155 32.18 -27.28 13.78
N PRO A 156 32.02 -27.79 12.55
CA PRO A 156 31.22 -28.97 12.31
C PRO A 156 31.83 -30.19 12.99
N PHE A 157 31.02 -31.08 13.53
CA PHE A 157 31.50 -32.35 14.12
C PHE A 157 31.78 -33.34 13.01
N ASN A 158 32.94 -34.00 13.07
CA ASN A 158 33.36 -35.00 12.10
C ASN A 158 33.06 -36.42 12.53
N SER A 159 32.67 -36.62 13.81
CA SER A 159 32.28 -37.93 14.36
C SER A 159 31.33 -37.76 15.55
N ASP A 160 30.53 -38.81 15.83
CA ASP A 160 29.68 -38.85 17.02
C ASP A 160 30.49 -38.82 18.30
N LYS A 161 31.67 -39.43 18.31
CA LYS A 161 32.60 -39.43 19.46
C LYS A 161 33.00 -38.02 19.83
N GLU A 162 33.36 -37.16 18.82
CA GLU A 162 33.63 -35.77 19.04
C GLU A 162 32.42 -35.01 19.56
N LYS A 163 31.28 -35.21 18.95
CA LYS A 163 30.00 -34.57 19.34
C LYS A 163 29.66 -34.87 20.80
N TYR A 164 29.75 -36.14 21.22
CA TYR A 164 29.49 -36.51 22.61
C TYR A 164 30.48 -35.95 23.58
N PHE A 165 31.77 -35.91 23.22
CA PHE A 165 32.81 -35.28 24.02
C PHE A 165 32.53 -33.78 24.24
N ILE A 166 32.29 -33.04 23.19
CA ILE A 166 31.98 -31.58 23.24
C ILE A 166 30.67 -31.32 24.01
N SER A 167 29.65 -32.13 23.78
CA SER A 167 28.38 -32.00 24.49
C SER A 167 28.51 -32.28 25.98
N GLY A 168 29.26 -33.30 26.36
CA GLY A 168 29.52 -33.67 27.75
C GLY A 168 30.31 -32.62 28.53
N ARG A 169 31.04 -31.75 27.85
CA ARG A 169 31.77 -30.60 28.44
C ARG A 169 30.91 -29.30 28.47
N ASN A 170 29.61 -29.37 28.25
CA ASN A 170 28.66 -28.25 28.30
C ASN A 170 28.94 -27.09 27.29
N ILE A 171 29.80 -27.30 26.30
CA ILE A 171 30.17 -26.27 25.31
C ILE A 171 28.94 -25.89 24.45
N LEU A 172 28.12 -26.85 24.03
CA LEU A 172 26.90 -26.56 23.25
C LEU A 172 25.92 -25.71 24.04
N ILE A 173 25.72 -26.02 25.33
CA ILE A 173 24.83 -25.25 26.20
C ILE A 173 25.34 -23.83 26.34
N ALA A 174 26.63 -23.65 26.63
CA ALA A 174 27.25 -22.34 26.76
C ALA A 174 27.14 -21.54 25.45
N TYR A 175 27.38 -22.18 24.31
CA TYR A 175 27.31 -21.57 22.99
C TYR A 175 25.88 -21.06 22.70
N TYR A 176 24.86 -21.89 22.89
CA TYR A 176 23.47 -21.47 22.62
C TYR A 176 22.96 -20.44 23.63
N ASN A 177 23.42 -20.46 24.86
CA ASN A 177 23.16 -19.40 25.83
C ASN A 177 23.72 -18.06 25.36
N VAL A 178 24.95 -18.03 24.86
CA VAL A 178 25.54 -16.83 24.26
C VAL A 178 24.75 -16.38 23.05
N LYS A 179 24.40 -17.30 22.14
CA LYS A 179 23.59 -16.97 20.95
C LYS A 179 22.24 -16.37 21.32
N ASN A 180 21.56 -16.91 22.32
CA ASN A 180 20.30 -16.34 22.80
C ASN A 180 20.48 -14.90 23.29
N LEU A 181 21.54 -14.65 24.07
CA LEU A 181 21.85 -13.31 24.55
C LEU A 181 22.22 -12.36 23.42
N GLU A 182 22.95 -12.79 22.39
CA GLU A 182 23.25 -11.98 21.20
C GLU A 182 21.97 -11.56 20.47
N VAL A 183 21.02 -12.49 20.28
CA VAL A 183 19.72 -12.18 19.67
C VAL A 183 18.92 -11.17 20.54
N ARG A 184 18.93 -11.37 21.86
CA ARG A 184 18.23 -10.44 22.77
C ARG A 184 18.90 -9.05 22.79
N LEU A 185 20.24 -8.98 22.72
CA LEU A 185 20.96 -7.71 22.61
C LEU A 185 20.57 -6.95 21.34
N ALA A 186 20.43 -7.65 20.21
CA ALA A 186 20.02 -7.04 18.95
C ALA A 186 18.63 -6.39 19.04
N LYS A 187 17.75 -6.91 19.89
CA LYS A 187 16.39 -6.36 20.13
C LYS A 187 16.38 -5.02 20.88
N HIS A 188 17.49 -4.62 21.49
CA HIS A 188 17.63 -3.29 22.08
C HIS A 188 17.79 -2.17 21.04
N GLN A 189 18.05 -2.53 19.79
CA GLN A 189 18.06 -1.60 18.66
C GLN A 189 16.89 -1.92 17.73
N ILE A 190 15.90 -1.05 17.71
CA ILE A 190 14.75 -1.19 16.81
C ILE A 190 15.10 -0.49 15.50
N LYS A 191 15.11 -1.26 14.42
CA LYS A 191 15.48 -0.81 13.07
C LYS A 191 14.29 -0.73 12.14
N ALA A 192 14.36 0.20 11.19
CA ALA A 192 13.36 0.35 10.15
C ALA A 192 13.35 -0.88 9.22
N PRO A 193 12.22 -1.59 9.08
CA PRO A 193 12.13 -2.78 8.22
C PRO A 193 12.09 -2.43 6.72
N PHE A 194 11.68 -1.21 6.40
CA PHE A 194 11.65 -0.62 5.05
C PHE A 194 11.88 0.89 5.17
N SER A 195 12.16 1.57 4.05
CA SER A 195 12.29 3.03 4.03
C SER A 195 10.90 3.67 4.13
N GLY A 196 10.71 4.59 5.09
CA GLY A 196 9.40 5.15 5.40
C GLY A 196 9.44 6.33 6.36
N ILE A 197 8.29 6.65 6.94
CA ILE A 197 8.09 7.82 7.81
C ILE A 197 7.39 7.38 9.09
N LEU A 198 7.79 7.97 10.21
CA LEU A 198 7.16 7.77 11.51
C LEU A 198 5.89 8.63 11.59
N THR A 199 4.74 8.00 11.80
CA THR A 199 3.43 8.68 11.88
C THR A 199 2.94 8.89 13.29
N GLU A 200 3.37 8.05 14.23
CA GLU A 200 3.02 8.15 15.64
C GLU A 200 4.25 7.88 16.50
N THR A 201 4.41 8.62 17.58
CA THR A 201 5.42 8.40 18.62
C THR A 201 4.77 8.54 19.98
N LEU A 202 4.95 7.56 20.84
CA LEU A 202 4.35 7.53 22.18
C LEU A 202 5.37 7.75 23.30
N LEU A 203 6.65 7.89 22.94
CA LEU A 203 7.76 7.88 23.89
C LEU A 203 8.75 9.01 23.61
N SER A 204 9.41 9.44 24.68
CA SER A 204 10.52 10.38 24.65
C SER A 204 11.80 9.72 25.21
N PRO A 205 12.99 10.15 24.80
CA PRO A 205 14.23 9.72 25.45
C PRO A 205 14.19 9.85 26.96
N GLY A 206 14.74 8.87 27.67
CA GLY A 206 14.68 8.79 29.13
C GLY A 206 13.46 8.03 29.68
N THR A 207 12.47 7.70 28.84
CA THR A 207 11.31 6.90 29.26
C THR A 207 11.68 5.43 29.47
N LEU A 208 11.20 4.83 30.56
CA LEU A 208 11.31 3.38 30.77
C LEU A 208 10.30 2.66 29.86
N VAL A 209 10.81 1.79 29.00
CA VAL A 209 10.05 0.95 28.09
C VAL A 209 9.89 -0.45 28.69
N ARG A 210 8.69 -1.03 28.52
CA ARG A 210 8.38 -2.41 28.93
C ARG A 210 8.20 -3.33 27.73
N VAL A 211 8.40 -4.62 27.94
CA VAL A 211 8.11 -5.64 26.90
C VAL A 211 6.64 -5.57 26.50
N GLY A 212 6.36 -5.57 25.20
CA GLY A 212 5.02 -5.46 24.62
C GLY A 212 4.45 -4.03 24.58
N GLN A 213 5.20 -3.03 25.00
CA GLN A 213 4.74 -1.64 24.95
C GLN A 213 4.80 -1.11 23.51
N LYS A 214 3.69 -0.47 23.06
CA LYS A 214 3.65 0.24 21.78
C LYS A 214 4.56 1.47 21.85
N LEU A 215 5.40 1.64 20.86
CA LEU A 215 6.40 2.71 20.75
C LEU A 215 5.95 3.79 19.77
N GLY A 216 5.23 3.40 18.73
CA GLY A 216 4.75 4.28 17.68
C GLY A 216 4.25 3.51 16.47
N GLU A 217 4.05 4.26 15.38
CA GLU A 217 3.56 3.73 14.11
C GLU A 217 4.44 4.22 12.96
N TYR A 218 4.66 3.35 11.99
CA TYR A 218 5.59 3.56 10.89
C TYR A 218 4.97 3.13 9.54
N ILE A 219 5.05 4.00 8.53
CA ILE A 219 4.51 3.78 7.18
C ILE A 219 5.57 3.94 6.12
#